data_09a04a25fad4f70e84a3e9d2bf40bc94
#
_entry.id   09a04a25fad4f70e84a3e9d2bf40bc94
#
_cell.length_a   1.000
_cell.length_b   1.000
_cell.length_c   1.000
_cell.angle_alpha   90.00
_cell.angle_beta   90.00
_cell.angle_gamma   90.00
#
_symmetry.space_group_name_H-M   'P 1'
#
loop_
_entity.id
_entity.type
_entity.pdbx_description
1 polymer ?
#
loop_
_entity_poly.entity_id
_entity_poly.type
_entity_poly.pdbx_seq_one_letter_code
_entity_poly.pdbx_strand_id
1 'polypeptide(L)'
;FDYQDNFDIIIEQTFFCAIYPKLRKKYSEKCNDLLNKNGKIIGLLFDDKLNNEKPPFGGSKKEYKIIFKNLFNIKKMEACKNSIPQRLGRELFINLEKKQS
;
A
#
# COMPACT_ATOMS: atom_id res chain seq x y z
N PHE A 1 -9.23 -0.73 12.47
CA PHE A 1 -9.77 0.46 11.75
C PHE A 1 -11.23 0.68 12.06
N ASP A 2 -11.51 1.29 13.21
CA ASP A 2 -12.89 1.61 13.59
C ASP A 2 -13.20 3.10 13.44
N TYR A 3 -12.45 3.78 12.57
CA TYR A 3 -12.68 5.19 12.31
C TYR A 3 -13.94 5.38 11.48
N GLN A 4 -14.76 6.31 11.89
CA GLN A 4 -15.97 6.69 11.16
C GLN A 4 -15.73 7.91 10.27
N ASP A 5 -14.65 8.63 10.51
CA ASP A 5 -14.29 9.79 9.70
C ASP A 5 -13.64 9.37 8.39
N ASN A 6 -13.88 10.16 7.35
CA ASN A 6 -13.26 9.95 6.05
C ASN A 6 -12.02 10.81 5.90
N PHE A 7 -11.10 10.38 5.06
CA PHE A 7 -9.81 11.04 4.87
C PHE A 7 -9.55 11.33 3.40
N ASP A 8 -8.81 12.41 3.15
CA ASP A 8 -8.34 12.74 1.80
C ASP A 8 -7.04 12.02 1.46
N ILE A 9 -6.24 11.72 2.47
CA ILE A 9 -4.94 11.07 2.30
C ILE A 9 -4.74 10.04 3.41
N ILE A 10 -4.28 8.86 3.03
CA ILE A 10 -3.80 7.85 3.97
C ILE A 10 -2.31 7.72 3.75
N ILE A 11 -1.53 7.86 4.82
CA ILE A 11 -0.08 7.69 4.77
C ILE A 11 0.25 6.25 5.14
N GLU A 12 0.99 5.58 4.26
CA GLU A 12 1.37 4.18 4.45
C GLU A 12 2.88 4.07 4.57
N GLN A 13 3.37 3.52 5.68
CA GLN A 13 4.82 3.27 5.87
C GLN A 13 5.03 1.80 6.18
N THR A 14 5.05 0.99 5.15
CA THR A 14 5.29 -0.46 5.23
C THR A 14 4.32 -1.24 6.13
N PHE A 15 3.28 -0.59 6.64
CA PHE A 15 2.25 -1.26 7.45
C PHE A 15 1.58 -2.39 6.68
N PHE A 16 1.29 -2.15 5.40
CA PHE A 16 0.68 -3.15 4.52
C PHE A 16 1.48 -4.45 4.49
N CYS A 17 2.81 -4.33 4.56
CA CYS A 17 3.70 -5.48 4.53
C CYS A 17 3.68 -6.28 5.84
N ALA A 18 3.14 -5.71 6.90
CA ALA A 18 2.95 -6.41 8.18
C ALA A 18 1.63 -7.18 8.24
N ILE A 19 0.75 -6.97 7.26
CA ILE A 19 -0.54 -7.64 7.21
C ILE A 19 -0.39 -9.00 6.53
N TYR A 20 -1.04 -10.02 7.08
CA TYR A 20 -1.05 -11.33 6.43
C TYR A 20 -1.54 -11.21 4.99
N PRO A 21 -0.83 -11.80 4.02
CA PRO A 21 -1.18 -11.65 2.61
C PRO A 21 -2.64 -11.90 2.29
N LYS A 22 -3.26 -12.87 2.95
CA LYS A 22 -4.68 -13.18 2.72
C LYS A 22 -5.65 -12.09 3.18
N LEU A 23 -5.18 -11.16 4.02
CA LEU A 23 -6.01 -10.05 4.51
C LEU A 23 -5.80 -8.76 3.76
N ARG A 24 -4.83 -8.73 2.83
CA ARG A 24 -4.46 -7.50 2.13
C ARG A 24 -5.57 -6.96 1.24
N LYS A 25 -6.35 -7.84 0.64
CA LYS A 25 -7.49 -7.41 -0.17
C LYS A 25 -8.52 -6.68 0.69
N LYS A 26 -8.82 -7.20 1.87
CA LYS A 26 -9.74 -6.55 2.81
C LYS A 26 -9.21 -5.21 3.28
N TYR A 27 -7.90 -5.11 3.51
CA TYR A 27 -7.27 -3.86 3.89
C TYR A 27 -7.43 -2.82 2.78
N SER A 28 -7.20 -3.21 1.54
CA SER A 28 -7.40 -2.35 0.38
C SER A 28 -8.84 -1.83 0.31
N GLU A 29 -9.81 -2.72 0.51
CA GLU A 29 -11.23 -2.34 0.52
C GLU A 29 -11.53 -1.36 1.65
N LYS A 30 -10.97 -1.59 2.83
CA LYS A 30 -11.17 -0.71 3.98
C LYS A 30 -10.58 0.67 3.74
N CYS A 31 -9.38 0.75 3.16
CA CYS A 31 -8.78 2.02 2.79
C CYS A 31 -9.65 2.77 1.78
N ASN A 32 -10.20 2.04 0.81
CA ASN A 32 -11.10 2.64 -0.17
C ASN A 32 -12.32 3.25 0.51
N ASP A 33 -12.89 2.55 1.49
CA ASP A 33 -14.06 3.03 2.23
C ASP A 33 -13.76 4.26 3.08
N LEU A 34 -12.54 4.34 3.62
CA LEU A 34 -12.13 5.46 4.46
C LEU A 34 -11.75 6.71 3.67
N LEU A 35 -11.46 6.58 2.39
CA LEU A 35 -11.05 7.71 1.58
C LEU A 35 -12.25 8.46 1.00
N ASN A 36 -12.14 9.78 1.01
CA ASN A 36 -13.06 10.65 0.30
C ASN A 36 -12.87 10.48 -1.20
N LYS A 37 -13.81 10.98 -1.98
CA LYS A 37 -13.67 11.04 -3.43
C LYS A 37 -12.36 11.74 -3.79
N ASN A 38 -11.60 11.15 -4.71
CA ASN A 38 -10.26 11.61 -5.09
C ASN A 38 -9.20 11.45 -3.99
N GLY A 39 -9.51 10.71 -2.93
CA GLY A 39 -8.53 10.43 -1.88
C GLY A 39 -7.39 9.56 -2.37
N LYS A 40 -6.28 9.59 -1.64
CA LYS A 40 -5.04 8.93 -2.05
C LYS A 40 -4.39 8.15 -0.91
N ILE A 41 -3.69 7.09 -1.28
CA ILE A 41 -2.76 6.41 -0.38
C ILE A 41 -1.36 6.76 -0.87
N ILE A 42 -0.55 7.36 -0.01
CA ILE A 42 0.83 7.74 -0.33
C ILE A 42 1.74 7.10 0.70
N GLY A 43 2.81 6.48 0.24
CA GLY A 43 3.72 5.87 1.19
C GLY A 43 4.76 4.96 0.58
N LEU A 44 5.21 4.02 1.40
CA LEU A 44 6.29 3.09 1.07
C LEU A 44 5.83 1.67 1.32
N LEU A 45 6.20 0.77 0.41
CA LEU A 45 5.98 -0.66 0.55
C LEU A 45 7.28 -1.39 0.25
N PHE A 46 7.51 -2.55 0.88
CA PHE A 46 8.67 -3.35 0.57
C PHE A 46 8.49 -4.07 -0.78
N ASP A 47 9.51 -3.98 -1.63
CA ASP A 47 9.58 -4.73 -2.88
C ASP A 47 10.54 -5.90 -2.68
N ASP A 48 10.24 -6.72 -1.68
CA ASP A 48 11.08 -7.85 -1.30
C ASP A 48 10.25 -8.78 -0.42
N LYS A 49 10.47 -10.06 -0.58
CA LYS A 49 9.84 -11.07 0.28
C LYS A 49 10.68 -11.23 1.53
N LEU A 50 10.13 -10.89 2.69
CA LEU A 50 10.88 -10.86 3.93
C LEU A 50 10.70 -12.14 4.75
N ASN A 51 9.48 -12.47 5.15
CA ASN A 51 9.17 -13.62 5.97
C ASN A 51 7.93 -14.35 5.46
N ASN A 52 7.82 -15.64 5.75
CA ASN A 52 6.67 -16.42 5.34
C ASN A 52 5.64 -16.59 6.46
N GLU A 53 6.09 -16.61 7.71
CA GLU A 53 5.25 -16.98 8.84
C GLU A 53 4.94 -15.86 9.82
N LYS A 54 5.72 -14.77 9.78
CA LYS A 54 5.54 -13.65 10.70
C LYS A 54 5.82 -12.32 10.02
N PRO A 55 5.21 -11.22 10.51
CA PRO A 55 5.48 -9.89 9.95
C PRO A 55 6.95 -9.46 10.17
N PRO A 56 7.49 -8.61 9.28
CA PRO A 56 6.87 -8.17 8.04
C PRO A 56 7.02 -9.21 6.93
N PHE A 57 5.96 -9.38 6.14
CA PHE A 57 5.95 -10.38 5.05
C PHE A 57 6.55 -9.86 3.75
N GLY A 58 6.55 -8.56 3.58
CA GLY A 58 7.01 -7.96 2.34
C GLY A 58 6.03 -8.15 1.18
N GLY A 59 6.55 -8.23 -0.02
CA GLY A 59 5.76 -8.44 -1.22
C GLY A 59 6.49 -7.97 -2.46
N SER A 60 5.78 -7.83 -3.56
CA SER A 60 6.35 -7.39 -4.82
C SER A 60 5.43 -6.39 -5.52
N LYS A 61 6.01 -5.61 -6.41
CA LYS A 61 5.27 -4.65 -7.23
C LYS A 61 4.10 -5.32 -7.96
N LYS A 62 4.33 -6.52 -8.50
CA LYS A 62 3.31 -7.28 -9.22
C LYS A 62 2.13 -7.62 -8.31
N GLU A 63 2.41 -8.10 -7.11
CA GLU A 63 1.36 -8.45 -6.14
C GLU A 63 0.55 -7.23 -5.74
N TYR A 64 1.21 -6.11 -5.45
CA TYR A 64 0.53 -4.88 -5.06
C TYR A 64 -0.37 -4.35 -6.16
N LYS A 65 0.08 -4.41 -7.41
CA LYS A 65 -0.73 -3.98 -8.55
C LYS A 65 -2.02 -4.80 -8.66
N ILE A 66 -1.93 -6.11 -8.46
CA ILE A 66 -3.10 -6.98 -8.51
C ILE A 66 -4.09 -6.63 -7.40
N ILE A 67 -3.59 -6.35 -6.21
CA ILE A 67 -4.44 -6.04 -5.05
C ILE A 67 -5.15 -4.69 -5.21
N PHE A 68 -4.43 -3.67 -5.67
CA PHE A 68 -4.95 -2.30 -5.67
C PHE A 68 -5.66 -1.87 -6.95
N LYS A 69 -5.39 -2.51 -8.08
CA LYS A 69 -5.86 -2.02 -9.39
C LYS A 69 -7.38 -1.91 -9.53
N ASN A 70 -8.14 -2.71 -8.78
CA ASN A 70 -9.60 -2.71 -8.92
C ASN A 70 -10.25 -1.49 -8.28
N LEU A 71 -9.69 -1.00 -7.19
CA LEU A 71 -10.26 0.11 -6.42
C LEU A 71 -9.49 1.41 -6.59
N PHE A 72 -8.26 1.34 -7.06
CA PHE A 72 -7.37 2.50 -7.15
C PHE A 72 -6.75 2.63 -8.53
N ASN A 73 -6.55 3.88 -8.95
CA ASN A 73 -5.66 4.20 -10.06
C ASN A 73 -4.25 4.27 -9.50
N ILE A 74 -3.36 3.46 -10.05
CA ILE A 74 -1.97 3.43 -9.60
C ILE A 74 -1.23 4.55 -10.32
N LYS A 75 -1.10 5.70 -9.64
CA LYS A 75 -0.44 6.88 -10.21
C LYS A 75 1.06 6.74 -10.19
N LYS A 76 1.60 6.09 -9.15
CA LYS A 76 3.02 5.86 -9.02
C LYS A 76 3.24 4.59 -8.18
N MET A 77 4.16 3.78 -8.63
CA MET A 77 4.64 2.61 -7.88
C MET A 77 6.02 2.30 -8.42
N GLU A 78 7.03 2.93 -7.82
CA GLU A 78 8.40 2.82 -8.33
C GLU A 78 9.40 2.80 -7.20
N ALA A 79 10.62 2.36 -7.51
CA ALA A 79 11.69 2.25 -6.51
C ALA A 79 11.89 3.59 -5.80
N CYS A 80 11.94 3.54 -4.48
CA CYS A 80 12.18 4.73 -3.67
C CYS A 80 13.67 5.08 -3.71
N LYS A 81 13.99 6.28 -4.17
CA LYS A 81 15.38 6.73 -4.31
C LYS A 81 15.92 7.36 -3.03
N ASN A 82 15.05 7.66 -2.08
CA ASN A 82 15.42 8.34 -0.85
C ASN A 82 15.46 7.42 0.37
N SER A 83 15.44 6.11 0.15
CA SER A 83 15.54 5.13 1.23
C SER A 83 16.91 5.19 1.88
N ILE A 84 16.96 4.82 3.17
CA ILE A 84 18.25 4.62 3.84
C ILE A 84 19.03 3.51 3.12
N PRO A 85 20.38 3.52 3.18
CA PRO A 85 21.20 2.57 2.42
C PRO A 85 20.79 1.10 2.57
N GLN A 86 20.37 0.68 3.76
CA GLN A 86 19.98 -0.70 4.01
C GLN A 86 18.68 -1.12 3.28
N ARG A 87 17.88 -0.14 2.87
CA ARG A 87 16.58 -0.37 2.21
C ARG A 87 16.58 0.05 0.75
N LEU A 88 17.67 0.63 0.27
CA LEU A 88 17.73 1.14 -1.09
C LEU A 88 17.51 -0.01 -2.08
N GLY A 89 16.57 0.20 -3.00
CA GLY A 89 16.19 -0.83 -3.96
C GLY A 89 15.20 -1.86 -3.43
N ARG A 90 14.85 -1.79 -2.14
CA ARG A 90 13.91 -2.73 -1.51
C ARG A 90 12.57 -2.08 -1.13
N GLU A 91 12.44 -0.79 -1.37
CA GLU A 91 11.20 -0.05 -1.08
C GLU A 91 10.64 0.58 -2.34
N LEU A 92 9.30 0.57 -2.43
CA LEU A 92 8.57 1.24 -3.49
C LEU A 92 7.86 2.46 -2.92
N PHE A 93 7.98 3.58 -3.61
CA PHE A 93 7.14 4.74 -3.35
C PHE A 93 5.82 4.52 -4.09
N ILE A 94 4.70 4.70 -3.40
CA ILE A 94 3.39 4.52 -4.01
C ILE A 94 2.56 5.80 -3.92
N ASN A 95 1.75 6.01 -4.96
CA ASN A 95 0.70 7.01 -4.99
C ASN A 95 -0.50 6.35 -5.66
N LEU A 96 -1.49 6.00 -4.86
CA LEU A 96 -2.70 5.31 -5.30
C LEU A 96 -3.87 6.26 -5.10
N GLU A 97 -4.62 6.52 -6.15
CA GLU A 97 -5.78 7.41 -6.09
C GLU A 97 -7.07 6.60 -6.18
N LYS A 98 -8.00 6.87 -5.28
CA LYS A 98 -9.30 6.20 -5.27
C LYS A 98 -10.00 6.42 -6.61
N LYS A 99 -10.46 5.33 -7.23
CA LYS A 99 -11.21 5.43 -8.47
C LYS A 99 -12.55 6.11 -8.23
N GLN A 100 -12.95 6.90 -9.20
CA GLN A 100 -14.29 7.47 -9.20
C GLN A 100 -15.25 6.41 -9.73
N SER A 101 -16.32 6.20 -8.99
CA SER A 101 -17.37 5.29 -9.40
C SER A 101 -18.47 6.06 -10.12
#